data_dce4eceb5f0e896a7de63ef2d4c47d7e
#
_entry.id   dce4eceb5f0e896a7de63ef2d4c47d7e
#
_cell.length_a   1.000
_cell.length_b   1.000
_cell.length_c   1.000
_cell.angle_alpha   90.00
_cell.angle_beta   90.00
_cell.angle_gamma   90.00
#
_symmetry.space_group_name_H-M   'P 1'
#
loop_
_entity.id
_entity.type
_entity.pdbx_description
1 polymer ?
#
loop_
_entity_poly.entity_id
_entity_poly.type
_entity_poly.pdbx_seq_one_letter_code
_entity_poly.pdbx_strand_id
1 'polypeptide(L)'
;MMKRTILLALAFVCLVGYAQSLSVYISDGNGEFTNVRSGPKGKVVDKIPTSKIVMLEVVSPQDGWWQIDGGEVYCTGDDDETITLKGSSTGYWIHHSVIGLDTRNYGGQTLRLRKSPDAKSAVVFSFKEEMHVMPLEVRGDWVKVKTGDGKHIGWIEAEWLCDNPLTNCC
;
A
#
# COMPACT_ATOMS: atom_id res chain seq x y z
N MET A 1 1.38 64.00 -1.31
CA MET A 1 0.70 62.77 -1.75
C MET A 1 1.63 61.58 -1.49
N MET A 2 1.44 60.87 -0.37
CA MET A 2 2.24 59.68 -0.01
C MET A 2 1.55 58.43 -0.56
N LYS A 3 2.22 57.73 -1.48
CA LYS A 3 1.77 56.42 -1.98
C LYS A 3 2.09 55.34 -0.94
N ARG A 4 1.08 54.79 -0.30
CA ARG A 4 1.21 53.60 0.57
C ARG A 4 1.33 52.34 -0.30
N THR A 5 2.50 51.74 -0.33
CA THR A 5 2.73 50.45 -0.93
C THR A 5 2.32 49.37 0.08
N ILE A 6 1.24 48.63 -0.22
CA ILE A 6 0.80 47.47 0.58
C ILE A 6 1.63 46.29 0.10
N LEU A 7 2.52 45.79 0.95
CA LEU A 7 3.23 44.54 0.74
C LEU A 7 2.30 43.38 1.15
N LEU A 8 1.78 42.63 0.18
CA LEU A 8 1.08 41.38 0.43
C LEU A 8 2.13 40.29 0.70
N ALA A 9 2.29 39.89 1.95
CA ALA A 9 3.07 38.70 2.31
C ALA A 9 2.23 37.45 2.00
N LEU A 10 2.59 36.72 0.95
CA LEU A 10 2.06 35.38 0.67
C LEU A 10 2.66 34.42 1.68
N ALA A 11 1.88 34.03 2.69
CA ALA A 11 2.26 32.94 3.58
C ALA A 11 2.17 31.60 2.81
N PHE A 12 3.32 31.05 2.44
CA PHE A 12 3.43 29.72 1.87
C PHE A 12 3.28 28.70 3.02
N VAL A 13 2.06 28.20 3.22
CA VAL A 13 1.81 27.10 4.17
C VAL A 13 2.35 25.82 3.51
N CYS A 14 3.56 25.40 3.89
CA CYS A 14 4.04 24.06 3.60
C CYS A 14 3.15 23.07 4.34
N LEU A 15 2.19 22.46 3.64
CA LEU A 15 1.51 21.25 4.11
C LEU A 15 2.55 20.13 4.08
N VAL A 16 3.18 19.86 5.21
CA VAL A 16 3.94 18.64 5.43
C VAL A 16 2.89 17.51 5.50
N GLY A 17 2.59 16.91 4.35
CA GLY A 17 1.80 15.70 4.28
C GLY A 17 2.61 14.58 4.94
N TYR A 18 2.14 14.09 6.06
CA TYR A 18 2.67 12.83 6.60
C TYR A 18 2.37 11.73 5.57
N ALA A 19 3.40 10.99 5.17
CA ALA A 19 3.21 9.81 4.35
C ALA A 19 2.35 8.83 5.14
N GLN A 20 1.17 8.50 4.63
CA GLN A 20 0.27 7.54 5.25
C GLN A 20 0.84 6.14 5.02
N SER A 21 0.99 5.34 6.08
CA SER A 21 1.38 3.94 5.98
C SER A 21 0.20 3.06 5.61
N LEU A 22 0.51 1.92 4.99
CA LEU A 22 -0.43 0.86 4.68
C LEU A 22 0.24 -0.47 5.04
N SER A 23 -0.41 -1.25 5.91
CA SER A 23 0.01 -2.61 6.20
C SER A 23 -0.40 -3.54 5.06
N VAL A 24 0.51 -4.39 4.61
CA VAL A 24 0.32 -5.33 3.50
C VAL A 24 1.09 -6.62 3.76
N TYR A 25 0.81 -7.68 3.00
CA TYR A 25 1.62 -8.89 3.03
C TYR A 25 2.33 -9.15 1.70
N ILE A 26 3.40 -9.96 1.73
CA ILE A 26 4.08 -10.45 0.52
C ILE A 26 3.17 -11.47 -0.18
N SER A 27 2.87 -11.20 -1.44
CA SER A 27 2.06 -12.06 -2.32
C SER A 27 2.81 -12.36 -3.61
N ASP A 28 4.03 -12.87 -3.49
CA ASP A 28 4.89 -13.23 -4.62
C ASP A 28 4.88 -14.75 -4.83
N GLY A 29 4.15 -15.22 -5.83
CA GLY A 29 4.08 -16.64 -6.19
C GLY A 29 5.25 -17.12 -7.05
N ASN A 30 6.24 -16.26 -7.35
CA ASN A 30 7.29 -16.55 -8.31
C ASN A 30 8.67 -16.63 -7.65
N GLY A 31 9.09 -17.81 -7.26
CA GLY A 31 10.44 -18.06 -6.75
C GLY A 31 10.55 -18.12 -5.23
N GLU A 32 11.78 -18.26 -4.76
CA GLU A 32 12.09 -18.42 -3.33
C GLU A 32 12.21 -17.10 -2.57
N PHE A 33 12.33 -15.97 -3.30
CA PHE A 33 12.57 -14.67 -2.70
C PHE A 33 11.89 -13.55 -3.49
N THR A 34 11.32 -12.59 -2.76
CA THR A 34 10.87 -11.32 -3.30
C THR A 34 12.01 -10.29 -3.25
N ASN A 35 12.27 -9.64 -4.37
CA ASN A 35 13.35 -8.67 -4.48
C ASN A 35 12.98 -7.31 -3.88
N VAL A 36 13.85 -6.82 -2.99
CA VAL A 36 13.82 -5.44 -2.47
C VAL A 36 14.84 -4.59 -3.21
N ARG A 37 14.46 -3.36 -3.57
CA ARG A 37 15.28 -2.47 -4.39
C ARG A 37 15.63 -1.17 -3.67
N SER A 38 16.69 -0.49 -4.14
CA SER A 38 17.15 0.81 -3.61
C SER A 38 16.28 2.01 -4.05
N GLY A 39 15.29 1.79 -4.89
CA GLY A 39 14.38 2.79 -5.44
C GLY A 39 13.45 2.17 -6.47
N PRO A 40 12.45 2.92 -6.98
CA PRO A 40 11.64 2.50 -8.11
C PRO A 40 12.51 2.08 -9.29
N LYS A 41 12.38 0.82 -9.75
CA LYS A 41 13.23 0.21 -10.80
C LYS A 41 14.73 0.19 -10.47
N GLY A 42 15.11 0.45 -9.22
CA GLY A 42 16.50 0.48 -8.76
C GLY A 42 17.15 -0.91 -8.71
N LYS A 43 18.40 -0.95 -8.24
CA LYS A 43 19.14 -2.21 -8.05
C LYS A 43 18.50 -3.04 -6.94
N VAL A 44 18.55 -4.36 -7.06
CA VAL A 44 18.21 -5.27 -5.95
C VAL A 44 19.27 -5.09 -4.87
N VAL A 45 18.83 -4.79 -3.65
CA VAL A 45 19.69 -4.55 -2.49
C VAL A 45 19.47 -5.58 -1.38
N ASP A 46 18.27 -6.19 -1.35
CA ASP A 46 17.96 -7.25 -0.41
C ASP A 46 16.88 -8.20 -0.97
N LYS A 47 16.58 -9.27 -0.24
CA LYS A 47 15.59 -10.28 -0.61
C LYS A 47 14.81 -10.74 0.60
N ILE A 48 13.50 -10.85 0.45
CA ILE A 48 12.58 -11.38 1.47
C ILE A 48 12.21 -12.81 1.08
N PRO A 49 12.35 -13.81 1.96
CA PRO A 49 11.97 -15.20 1.65
C PRO A 49 10.45 -15.33 1.46
N THR A 50 10.03 -16.09 0.45
CA THR A 50 8.60 -16.37 0.17
C THR A 50 8.10 -17.64 0.87
N SER A 51 8.99 -18.37 1.55
CA SER A 51 8.64 -19.55 2.34
C SER A 51 7.93 -19.22 3.66
N LYS A 52 7.94 -17.95 4.07
CA LYS A 52 7.25 -17.44 5.26
C LYS A 52 6.16 -16.47 4.85
N ILE A 53 5.15 -16.34 5.72
CA ILE A 53 4.18 -15.24 5.59
C ILE A 53 4.82 -13.99 6.15
N VAL A 54 4.95 -12.99 5.31
CA VAL A 54 5.64 -11.75 5.64
C VAL A 54 4.69 -10.57 5.51
N MET A 55 4.53 -9.83 6.59
CA MET A 55 3.80 -8.56 6.65
C MET A 55 4.77 -7.39 6.73
N LEU A 56 4.40 -6.26 6.16
CA LEU A 56 5.23 -5.05 6.14
C LEU A 56 4.37 -3.80 6.02
N GLU A 57 4.89 -2.71 6.58
CA GLU A 57 4.33 -1.39 6.38
C GLU A 57 4.94 -0.75 5.12
N VAL A 58 4.10 -0.18 4.27
CA VAL A 58 4.53 0.53 3.08
C VAL A 58 4.03 1.95 3.06
N VAL A 59 4.84 2.86 2.52
CA VAL A 59 4.58 4.30 2.41
C VAL A 59 4.95 4.82 1.02
N SER A 60 4.56 6.05 0.72
CA SER A 60 5.04 6.84 -0.43
C SER A 60 4.99 6.12 -1.77
N PRO A 61 3.79 5.71 -2.26
CA PRO A 61 3.67 5.02 -3.54
C PRO A 61 4.15 5.91 -4.70
N GLN A 62 4.98 5.34 -5.57
CA GLN A 62 5.52 6.01 -6.75
C GLN A 62 5.62 5.04 -7.94
N ASP A 63 4.91 5.30 -9.03
CA ASP A 63 5.00 4.54 -10.30
C ASP A 63 4.85 3.02 -10.12
N GLY A 64 3.96 2.58 -9.23
CA GLY A 64 3.73 1.17 -8.92
C GLY A 64 4.70 0.58 -7.89
N TRP A 65 5.57 1.39 -7.31
CA TRP A 65 6.50 1.01 -6.25
C TRP A 65 6.08 1.63 -4.93
N TRP A 66 6.32 0.90 -3.86
CA TRP A 66 6.11 1.35 -2.49
C TRP A 66 7.42 1.34 -1.73
N GLN A 67 7.66 2.35 -0.92
CA GLN A 67 8.76 2.34 0.04
C GLN A 67 8.36 1.51 1.26
N ILE A 68 9.22 0.58 1.69
CA ILE A 68 9.04 -0.17 2.94
C ILE A 68 9.40 0.77 4.09
N ASP A 69 8.47 0.96 5.02
CA ASP A 69 8.69 1.83 6.16
C ASP A 69 9.69 1.21 7.14
N GLY A 70 10.59 2.04 7.69
CA GLY A 70 11.61 1.60 8.65
C GLY A 70 12.62 0.57 8.13
N GLY A 71 12.42 -0.04 6.97
CA GLY A 71 13.29 -1.11 6.46
C GLY A 71 13.22 -2.41 7.25
N GLU A 72 12.10 -2.68 7.89
CA GLU A 72 11.81 -3.90 8.63
C GLU A 72 10.58 -4.60 8.08
N VAL A 73 10.57 -5.93 8.12
CA VAL A 73 9.45 -6.76 7.74
C VAL A 73 9.20 -7.83 8.80
N TYR A 74 7.95 -8.22 9.00
CA TYR A 74 7.53 -9.14 10.04
C TYR A 74 7.14 -10.48 9.43
N CYS A 75 7.85 -11.55 9.81
CA CYS A 75 7.45 -12.91 9.48
C CYS A 75 6.49 -13.41 10.57
N THR A 76 5.33 -13.93 10.16
CA THR A 76 4.37 -14.54 11.09
C THR A 76 4.23 -16.04 10.81
N GLY A 77 3.95 -16.83 11.84
CA GLY A 77 3.82 -18.28 11.78
C GLY A 77 4.24 -18.93 13.08
N ASP A 78 4.88 -20.11 12.99
CA ASP A 78 5.31 -20.88 14.16
C ASP A 78 6.43 -20.17 14.95
N ASP A 79 7.27 -19.40 14.25
CA ASP A 79 8.35 -18.59 14.83
C ASP A 79 8.25 -17.18 14.29
N ASP A 80 7.60 -16.29 15.03
CA ASP A 80 7.53 -14.86 14.70
C ASP A 80 8.93 -14.24 14.74
N GLU A 81 9.34 -13.61 13.66
CA GLU A 81 10.63 -12.91 13.58
C GLU A 81 10.52 -11.59 12.82
N THR A 82 11.41 -10.66 13.14
CA THR A 82 11.60 -9.42 12.38
C THR A 82 12.86 -9.54 11.53
N ILE A 83 12.74 -9.29 10.23
CA ILE A 83 13.87 -9.20 9.33
C ILE A 83 14.19 -7.72 9.09
N THR A 84 15.39 -7.29 9.47
CA THR A 84 15.90 -5.96 9.15
C THR A 84 16.58 -6.00 7.80
N LEU A 85 16.06 -5.22 6.85
CA LEU A 85 16.60 -5.12 5.49
C LEU A 85 17.95 -4.39 5.48
N LYS A 86 18.81 -4.77 4.54
CA LYS A 86 20.20 -4.29 4.44
C LYS A 86 20.54 -3.87 3.00
N GLY A 87 21.70 -3.24 2.83
CA GLY A 87 22.25 -2.95 1.50
C GLY A 87 21.75 -1.67 0.83
N SER A 88 20.91 -0.85 1.51
CA SER A 88 20.51 0.46 0.98
C SER A 88 20.63 1.56 2.04
N SER A 89 21.13 2.72 1.62
CA SER A 89 21.13 3.97 2.39
C SER A 89 20.03 4.95 1.93
N THR A 90 19.30 4.61 0.86
CA THR A 90 18.30 5.48 0.22
C THR A 90 16.86 4.97 0.41
N GLY A 91 16.68 3.93 1.23
CA GLY A 91 15.40 3.26 1.48
C GLY A 91 15.27 1.95 0.73
N TYR A 92 14.18 1.24 1.01
CA TYR A 92 13.86 -0.08 0.50
C TYR A 92 12.55 -0.02 -0.25
N TRP A 93 12.52 -0.54 -1.46
CA TRP A 93 11.36 -0.41 -2.35
C TRP A 93 10.89 -1.76 -2.85
N ILE A 94 9.59 -1.93 -2.91
CA ILE A 94 8.92 -3.14 -3.37
C ILE A 94 7.86 -2.79 -4.41
N HIS A 95 7.65 -3.66 -5.40
CA HIS A 95 6.66 -3.41 -6.45
C HIS A 95 5.27 -3.88 -5.99
N HIS A 96 4.22 -3.16 -6.36
CA HIS A 96 2.85 -3.49 -5.98
C HIS A 96 2.38 -4.89 -6.41
N SER A 97 2.98 -5.48 -7.44
CA SER A 97 2.59 -6.80 -7.92
C SER A 97 3.03 -7.97 -7.06
N VAL A 98 3.88 -7.73 -6.07
CA VAL A 98 4.38 -8.75 -5.14
C VAL A 98 3.96 -8.51 -3.70
N ILE A 99 3.06 -7.55 -3.49
CA ILE A 99 2.39 -7.29 -2.22
C ILE A 99 0.88 -7.33 -2.38
N GLY A 100 0.16 -7.64 -1.34
CA GLY A 100 -1.28 -7.79 -1.39
C GLY A 100 -2.00 -7.46 -0.12
N LEU A 101 -3.30 -7.38 -0.30
CA LEU A 101 -4.35 -7.31 0.71
C LEU A 101 -5.46 -8.26 0.27
N ASP A 102 -6.24 -8.78 1.21
CA ASP A 102 -7.47 -9.48 0.89
C ASP A 102 -8.67 -8.61 1.26
N THR A 103 -9.72 -8.69 0.47
CA THR A 103 -10.98 -8.05 0.87
C THR A 103 -11.68 -8.90 1.92
N ARG A 104 -12.36 -8.25 2.88
CA ARG A 104 -13.15 -8.92 3.90
C ARG A 104 -14.64 -8.59 3.77
N ASN A 105 -15.50 -9.58 3.90
CA ASN A 105 -16.95 -9.42 3.72
C ASN A 105 -17.78 -10.34 4.64
N TYR A 106 -17.69 -10.17 5.95
CA TYR A 106 -18.40 -11.00 6.93
C TYR A 106 -19.91 -10.90 6.85
N GLY A 107 -20.44 -9.76 6.42
CA GLY A 107 -21.87 -9.51 6.33
C GLY A 107 -22.51 -9.92 5.02
N GLY A 108 -21.72 -10.42 4.04
CA GLY A 108 -22.21 -10.79 2.72
C GLY A 108 -22.77 -9.63 1.90
N GLN A 109 -22.40 -8.39 2.26
CA GLN A 109 -22.83 -7.19 1.53
C GLN A 109 -22.12 -7.07 0.17
N THR A 110 -22.66 -6.20 -0.68
CA THR A 110 -22.00 -5.89 -1.95
C THR A 110 -20.92 -4.85 -1.73
N LEU A 111 -19.65 -5.24 -1.86
CA LEU A 111 -18.49 -4.37 -1.87
C LEU A 111 -18.34 -3.67 -3.23
N ARG A 112 -17.71 -2.50 -3.24
CA ARG A 112 -17.61 -1.67 -4.45
C ARG A 112 -16.25 -1.03 -4.59
N LEU A 113 -15.67 -1.16 -5.77
CA LEU A 113 -14.59 -0.28 -6.18
C LEU A 113 -15.17 0.99 -6.81
N ARG A 114 -14.62 2.13 -6.47
CA ARG A 114 -15.09 3.44 -6.90
C ARG A 114 -14.05 4.16 -7.76
N LYS A 115 -14.50 5.09 -8.58
CA LYS A 115 -13.64 5.89 -9.47
C LYS A 115 -12.70 6.83 -8.69
N SER A 116 -13.15 7.34 -7.55
CA SER A 116 -12.40 8.26 -6.66
C SER A 116 -12.60 7.85 -5.20
N PRO A 117 -11.74 8.29 -4.26
CA PRO A 117 -11.85 8.00 -2.83
C PRO A 117 -12.98 8.81 -2.18
N ASP A 118 -14.20 8.49 -2.52
CA ASP A 118 -15.43 9.14 -2.07
C ASP A 118 -16.61 8.17 -2.18
N ALA A 119 -17.38 8.03 -1.11
CA ALA A 119 -18.56 7.17 -1.04
C ALA A 119 -19.66 7.52 -2.06
N LYS A 120 -19.68 8.76 -2.57
CA LYS A 120 -20.61 9.23 -3.61
C LYS A 120 -20.06 9.08 -5.02
N SER A 121 -18.78 8.69 -5.16
CA SER A 121 -18.14 8.50 -6.47
C SER A 121 -18.76 7.31 -7.23
N ALA A 122 -18.71 7.38 -8.56
CA ALA A 122 -19.20 6.34 -9.42
C ALA A 122 -18.57 4.98 -9.11
N VAL A 123 -19.38 3.93 -9.09
CA VAL A 123 -18.92 2.54 -8.91
C VAL A 123 -18.35 2.05 -10.23
N VAL A 124 -17.15 1.48 -10.19
CA VAL A 124 -16.46 0.91 -11.36
C VAL A 124 -16.51 -0.62 -11.37
N PHE A 125 -16.65 -1.24 -10.18
CA PHE A 125 -16.80 -2.69 -10.04
C PHE A 125 -17.54 -3.00 -8.74
N SER A 126 -18.34 -4.07 -8.74
CA SER A 126 -19.06 -4.57 -7.57
C SER A 126 -18.89 -6.07 -7.43
N PHE A 127 -18.71 -6.55 -6.20
CA PHE A 127 -18.47 -7.96 -5.89
C PHE A 127 -18.99 -8.30 -4.49
N LYS A 128 -19.07 -9.59 -4.18
CA LYS A 128 -19.43 -10.10 -2.86
C LYS A 128 -18.41 -11.08 -2.30
N GLU A 129 -17.77 -11.82 -3.20
CA GLU A 129 -16.74 -12.79 -2.84
C GLU A 129 -15.48 -12.07 -2.39
N GLU A 130 -14.85 -12.59 -1.33
CA GLU A 130 -13.54 -12.11 -0.90
C GLU A 130 -12.50 -12.39 -1.97
N MET A 131 -11.59 -11.45 -2.19
CA MET A 131 -10.58 -11.57 -3.24
C MET A 131 -9.29 -10.88 -2.85
N HIS A 132 -8.20 -11.40 -3.41
CA HIS A 132 -6.90 -10.76 -3.38
C HIS A 132 -6.88 -9.47 -4.21
N VAL A 133 -6.25 -8.42 -3.68
CA VAL A 133 -6.07 -7.13 -4.35
C VAL A 133 -4.64 -6.59 -4.13
N MET A 134 -4.13 -5.89 -5.11
CA MET A 134 -2.82 -5.23 -5.05
C MET A 134 -2.99 -3.74 -4.78
N PRO A 135 -2.36 -3.17 -3.74
CA PRO A 135 -2.48 -1.74 -3.42
C PRO A 135 -1.68 -0.89 -4.41
N LEU A 136 -2.27 0.22 -4.85
CA LEU A 136 -1.67 1.18 -5.78
C LEU A 136 -1.45 2.56 -5.18
N GLU A 137 -2.33 2.99 -4.26
CA GLU A 137 -2.33 4.33 -3.67
C GLU A 137 -3.16 4.32 -2.38
N VAL A 138 -2.86 5.20 -1.43
CA VAL A 138 -3.63 5.40 -0.21
C VAL A 138 -3.98 6.88 -0.04
N ARG A 139 -5.22 7.19 0.35
CA ARG A 139 -5.71 8.54 0.65
C ARG A 139 -6.73 8.53 1.77
N GLY A 140 -6.33 8.96 2.97
CA GLY A 140 -7.20 8.86 4.15
C GLY A 140 -7.65 7.42 4.36
N ASP A 141 -8.93 7.21 4.54
CA ASP A 141 -9.52 5.88 4.77
C ASP A 141 -9.76 5.09 3.47
N TRP A 142 -9.15 5.49 2.35
CA TRP A 142 -9.33 4.87 1.05
C TRP A 142 -8.04 4.30 0.49
N VAL A 143 -8.13 3.11 -0.06
CA VAL A 143 -7.03 2.46 -0.79
C VAL A 143 -7.45 2.24 -2.25
N LYS A 144 -6.61 2.68 -3.17
CA LYS A 144 -6.76 2.34 -4.58
C LYS A 144 -6.15 0.97 -4.82
N VAL A 145 -6.93 0.08 -5.33
CA VAL A 145 -6.50 -1.30 -5.53
C VAL A 145 -6.70 -1.74 -6.98
N LYS A 146 -5.93 -2.74 -7.37
CA LYS A 146 -6.12 -3.52 -8.58
C LYS A 146 -6.50 -4.95 -8.17
N THR A 147 -7.56 -5.51 -8.76
CA THR A 147 -7.97 -6.89 -8.49
C THR A 147 -6.88 -7.89 -8.89
N GLY A 148 -6.80 -9.05 -8.20
CA GLY A 148 -5.78 -10.05 -8.44
C GLY A 148 -5.76 -10.59 -9.88
N ASP A 149 -6.91 -10.64 -10.55
CA ASP A 149 -7.02 -10.97 -12.00
C ASP A 149 -6.59 -9.82 -12.93
N GLY A 150 -6.25 -8.66 -12.36
CA GLY A 150 -5.76 -7.48 -13.07
C GLY A 150 -6.79 -6.69 -13.87
N LYS A 151 -8.08 -7.06 -13.84
CA LYS A 151 -9.11 -6.49 -14.72
C LYS A 151 -9.71 -5.19 -14.21
N HIS A 152 -9.80 -5.01 -12.89
CA HIS A 152 -10.46 -3.86 -12.30
C HIS A 152 -9.52 -3.06 -11.44
N ILE A 153 -9.64 -1.73 -11.52
CA ILE A 153 -8.90 -0.77 -10.68
C ILE A 153 -9.91 0.22 -10.12
N GLY A 154 -9.83 0.49 -8.81
CA GLY A 154 -10.69 1.46 -8.16
C GLY A 154 -10.34 1.66 -6.69
N TRP A 155 -11.08 2.53 -6.04
CA TRP A 155 -10.94 2.88 -4.64
C TRP A 155 -11.91 2.08 -3.78
N ILE A 156 -11.42 1.56 -2.67
CA ILE A 156 -12.21 0.88 -1.63
C ILE A 156 -11.84 1.47 -0.26
N GLU A 157 -12.78 1.51 0.66
CA GLU A 157 -12.53 1.90 2.04
C GLU A 157 -11.60 0.88 2.72
N ALA A 158 -10.60 1.37 3.46
CA ALA A 158 -9.59 0.53 4.10
C ALA A 158 -10.18 -0.49 5.09
N GLU A 159 -11.34 -0.16 5.69
CA GLU A 159 -12.05 -1.08 6.59
C GLU A 159 -12.47 -2.42 5.93
N TRP A 160 -12.55 -2.47 4.60
CA TRP A 160 -12.86 -3.67 3.83
C TRP A 160 -11.62 -4.46 3.40
N LEU A 161 -10.44 -4.11 3.92
CA LEU A 161 -9.17 -4.75 3.56
C LEU A 161 -8.54 -5.44 4.78
N CYS A 162 -7.84 -6.51 4.51
CA CYS A 162 -7.10 -7.33 5.46
C CYS A 162 -5.66 -7.48 4.98
N ASP A 163 -4.72 -7.18 5.86
CA ASP A 163 -3.27 -7.27 5.62
C ASP A 163 -2.65 -8.60 6.07
N ASN A 164 -3.47 -9.49 6.64
CA ASN A 164 -2.99 -10.78 7.15
C ASN A 164 -3.69 -11.94 6.44
N PRO A 165 -2.98 -12.70 5.58
CA PRO A 165 -3.57 -13.80 4.82
C PRO A 165 -3.89 -15.04 5.67
N LEU A 166 -3.48 -15.09 6.96
CA LEU A 166 -3.78 -16.21 7.87
C LEU A 166 -5.08 -16.03 8.63
N THR A 167 -5.60 -14.82 8.68
CA THR A 167 -6.80 -14.51 9.47
C THR A 167 -7.78 -13.74 8.61
N ASN A 168 -9.04 -13.79 8.99
CA ASN A 168 -10.07 -12.97 8.35
C ASN A 168 -10.05 -11.51 8.85
N CYS A 169 -8.99 -11.05 9.53
CA CYS A 169 -8.88 -9.70 10.11
C CYS A 169 -10.13 -9.28 10.89
N CYS A 170 -10.58 -10.14 11.80
CA CYS A 170 -11.73 -9.86 12.68
C CYS A 170 -11.39 -8.80 13.73
#